data_d98d0da305a64d0eff2a6c84c7dfc930
#
_entry.id   d98d0da305a64d0eff2a6c84c7dfc930
#
_cell.length_a   1.000
_cell.length_b   1.000
_cell.length_c   1.000
_cell.angle_alpha   90.00
_cell.angle_beta   90.00
_cell.angle_gamma   90.00
#
_symmetry.space_group_name_H-M   'P 1'
#
loop_
_entity.id
_entity.type
_entity.pdbx_description
1 polymer ?
#
loop_
_entity_poly.entity_id
_entity_poly.type
_entity_poly.pdbx_seq_one_letter_code
_entity_poly.pdbx_strand_id
1 'polypeptide(L)'
;MNQTKADEIRQRVRSAYSEVAEASDNSGCCGEASSCCGVSDDVQINALISTRLGYTREELDQVPEGADMGLGCGNPRAIASIKSGEVVLDLGSGGGFDAFLAAQEVGENGRVIGIDMTPAMISKARNNAEKAQFSNVEFRLGEIEYLPVADNCVDVIISNCVINLSPDKARVFREAYRVLKTGGRLAISDVVASIDLPENLRNDPYLHSACVSGASTIDELQSVLAEAGFSDIRIQPKDESREFIKDWAPGSGVEDYVIAAVIEAAK
;
A
#
# COMPACT_ATOMS: atom_id res chain seq x y z
N MET A 1 -8.23 14.43 -16.19
CA MET A 1 -7.14 13.87 -17.03
C MET A 1 -7.75 13.12 -18.21
N ASN A 2 -7.08 13.05 -19.39
CA ASN A 2 -7.53 12.26 -20.54
C ASN A 2 -7.33 10.76 -20.24
N GLN A 3 -8.28 9.91 -20.68
CA GLN A 3 -8.31 8.46 -20.44
C GLN A 3 -7.02 7.75 -20.93
N THR A 4 -6.49 8.14 -22.09
CA THR A 4 -5.24 7.60 -22.63
C THR A 4 -4.05 7.86 -21.71
N LYS A 5 -3.93 9.07 -21.15
CA LYS A 5 -2.85 9.41 -20.21
C LYS A 5 -2.99 8.66 -18.88
N ALA A 6 -4.22 8.43 -18.42
CA ALA A 6 -4.48 7.63 -17.23
C ALA A 6 -4.05 6.17 -17.44
N ASP A 7 -4.34 5.59 -18.62
CA ASP A 7 -3.92 4.23 -18.95
C ASP A 7 -2.39 4.10 -19.05
N GLU A 8 -1.71 5.08 -19.64
CA GLU A 8 -0.24 5.10 -19.69
C GLU A 8 0.39 5.10 -18.29
N ILE A 9 -0.19 5.85 -17.34
CA ILE A 9 0.25 5.88 -15.94
C ILE A 9 0.09 4.49 -15.33
N ARG A 10 -1.10 3.88 -15.43
CA ARG A 10 -1.35 2.55 -14.87
C ARG A 10 -0.45 1.48 -15.46
N GLN A 11 -0.19 1.53 -16.78
CA GLN A 11 0.71 0.58 -17.44
C GLN A 11 2.14 0.68 -16.91
N ARG A 12 2.67 1.89 -16.71
CA ARG A 12 4.01 2.10 -16.13
C ARG A 12 4.10 1.58 -14.71
N VAL A 13 3.15 1.94 -13.86
CA VAL A 13 3.10 1.46 -12.49
C VAL A 13 3.03 -0.07 -12.46
N ARG A 14 2.15 -0.67 -13.27
CA ARG A 14 2.00 -2.12 -13.38
C ARG A 14 3.28 -2.82 -13.84
N SER A 15 4.01 -2.23 -14.81
CA SER A 15 5.30 -2.75 -15.26
C SER A 15 6.34 -2.70 -14.15
N ALA A 16 6.51 -1.56 -13.49
CA ALA A 16 7.48 -1.39 -12.41
C ALA A 16 7.24 -2.37 -11.25
N TYR A 17 6.00 -2.52 -10.81
CA TYR A 17 5.66 -3.44 -9.72
C TYR A 17 5.67 -4.92 -10.14
N SER A 18 5.49 -5.24 -11.43
CA SER A 18 5.73 -6.60 -11.94
C SER A 18 7.20 -6.98 -11.82
N GLU A 19 8.11 -6.08 -12.21
CA GLU A 19 9.56 -6.30 -12.07
C GLU A 19 9.96 -6.53 -10.60
N VAL A 20 9.40 -5.76 -9.67
CA VAL A 20 9.64 -5.95 -8.23
C VAL A 20 9.13 -7.31 -7.75
N ALA A 21 7.94 -7.73 -8.16
CA ALA A 21 7.38 -9.02 -7.78
C ALA A 21 8.23 -10.20 -8.29
N GLU A 22 8.73 -10.11 -9.54
CA GLU A 22 9.53 -11.15 -10.18
C GLU A 22 10.98 -11.20 -9.66
N ALA A 23 11.57 -10.05 -9.34
CA ALA A 23 12.92 -9.97 -8.77
C ALA A 23 13.02 -10.68 -7.43
N SER A 24 12.01 -10.55 -6.59
CA SER A 24 11.96 -11.21 -5.28
C SER A 24 11.73 -12.72 -5.34
N ASP A 25 11.29 -13.28 -6.49
CA ASP A 25 11.18 -14.73 -6.69
C ASP A 25 12.47 -15.37 -7.23
N ASN A 26 13.35 -14.58 -7.87
CA ASN A 26 14.60 -15.06 -8.45
C ASN A 26 15.77 -15.18 -7.45
N SER A 27 15.60 -14.84 -6.19
CA SER A 27 16.59 -15.05 -5.14
C SER A 27 16.69 -16.52 -4.66
N GLY A 28 15.94 -17.42 -5.29
CA GLY A 28 16.03 -18.87 -5.11
C GLY A 28 17.28 -19.44 -5.80
N CYS A 29 18.19 -20.01 -5.02
CA CYS A 29 19.42 -20.69 -5.44
C CYS A 29 19.27 -21.53 -6.68
N CYS A 30 19.93 -21.13 -7.78
CA CYS A 30 20.26 -22.03 -8.89
C CYS A 30 21.63 -22.65 -8.66
N GLY A 31 21.71 -23.99 -8.63
CA GLY A 31 22.88 -24.79 -8.99
C GLY A 31 23.82 -25.16 -7.86
N GLU A 32 23.96 -26.46 -7.74
CA GLU A 32 25.01 -27.29 -7.11
C GLU A 32 26.05 -26.65 -6.20
N ALA A 33 26.02 -27.08 -4.94
CA ALA A 33 27.12 -27.15 -3.99
C ALA A 33 27.76 -25.84 -3.52
N SER A 34 27.08 -25.12 -2.64
CA SER A 34 27.76 -24.62 -1.43
C SER A 34 26.76 -24.26 -0.35
N SER A 35 27.06 -24.75 0.85
CA SER A 35 26.34 -24.53 2.10
C SER A 35 26.30 -23.02 2.43
N CYS A 36 25.20 -22.36 2.13
CA CYS A 36 24.89 -21.04 2.64
C CYS A 36 23.40 -20.98 2.97
N CYS A 37 23.01 -21.49 4.13
CA CYS A 37 21.77 -21.16 4.80
C CYS A 37 21.93 -19.80 5.47
N GLY A 38 22.08 -18.74 4.69
CA GLY A 38 21.93 -17.35 5.13
C GLY A 38 20.61 -16.83 4.56
N VAL A 39 19.81 -16.17 5.40
CA VAL A 39 18.70 -15.32 4.94
C VAL A 39 19.27 -14.39 3.86
N SER A 40 18.61 -14.29 2.70
CA SER A 40 19.11 -13.45 1.61
C SER A 40 19.26 -12.01 2.11
N ASP A 41 20.30 -11.30 1.63
CA ASP A 41 20.55 -9.92 2.04
C ASP A 41 19.31 -9.04 1.81
N ASP A 42 18.53 -9.33 0.76
CA ASP A 42 17.30 -8.60 0.44
C ASP A 42 16.23 -8.73 1.53
N VAL A 43 16.04 -9.93 2.13
CA VAL A 43 15.07 -10.15 3.22
C VAL A 43 15.46 -9.34 4.46
N GLN A 44 16.76 -9.24 4.76
CA GLN A 44 17.24 -8.44 5.89
C GLN A 44 17.07 -6.95 5.65
N ILE A 45 17.31 -6.48 4.42
CA ILE A 45 17.11 -5.09 4.02
C ILE A 45 15.63 -4.71 4.11
N ASN A 46 14.73 -5.53 3.57
CA ASN A 46 13.29 -5.29 3.63
C ASN A 46 12.80 -5.22 5.08
N ALA A 47 13.19 -6.16 5.93
CA ALA A 47 12.86 -6.15 7.34
C ALA A 47 13.38 -4.90 8.08
N LEU A 48 14.56 -4.39 7.70
CA LEU A 48 15.08 -3.15 8.27
C LEU A 48 14.24 -1.94 7.82
N ILE A 49 13.85 -1.90 6.54
CA ILE A 49 12.97 -0.84 6.01
C ILE A 49 11.62 -0.90 6.75
N SER A 50 10.97 -2.05 6.81
CA SER A 50 9.66 -2.22 7.45
C SER A 50 9.70 -1.87 8.96
N THR A 51 10.80 -2.16 9.65
CA THR A 51 10.99 -1.73 11.03
C THR A 51 11.03 -0.20 11.16
N ARG A 52 11.68 0.51 10.22
CA ARG A 52 11.67 1.99 10.20
C ARG A 52 10.30 2.58 9.90
N LEU A 53 9.44 1.83 9.22
CA LEU A 53 8.05 2.21 8.91
C LEU A 53 7.08 1.94 10.09
N GLY A 54 7.57 1.35 11.18
CA GLY A 54 6.80 1.15 12.42
C GLY A 54 6.24 -0.26 12.59
N TYR A 55 6.75 -1.25 11.85
CA TYR A 55 6.45 -2.66 12.12
C TYR A 55 7.41 -3.25 13.14
N THR A 56 6.91 -4.11 14.01
CA THR A 56 7.72 -4.82 14.98
C THR A 56 8.36 -6.07 14.37
N ARG A 57 9.43 -6.57 15.02
CA ARG A 57 10.08 -7.81 14.60
C ARG A 57 9.11 -8.98 14.65
N GLU A 58 8.29 -9.01 15.69
CA GLU A 58 7.28 -10.05 15.90
C GLU A 58 6.22 -10.05 14.77
N GLU A 59 5.83 -8.89 14.27
CA GLU A 59 4.93 -8.79 13.11
C GLU A 59 5.60 -9.30 11.83
N LEU A 60 6.87 -8.97 11.61
CA LEU A 60 7.61 -9.45 10.44
C LEU A 60 7.78 -10.99 10.46
N ASP A 61 7.97 -11.59 11.63
CA ASP A 61 8.10 -13.04 11.79
C ASP A 61 6.76 -13.78 11.60
N GLN A 62 5.62 -13.09 11.61
CA GLN A 62 4.28 -13.67 11.50
C GLN A 62 3.74 -13.71 10.07
N VAL A 63 4.40 -13.09 9.13
CA VAL A 63 3.97 -13.07 7.72
C VAL A 63 4.74 -14.09 6.89
N PRO A 64 4.13 -14.60 5.79
CA PRO A 64 4.84 -15.50 4.89
C PRO A 64 6.11 -14.86 4.31
N GLU A 65 7.16 -15.67 4.16
CA GLU A 65 8.38 -15.25 3.47
C GLU A 65 8.06 -14.72 2.06
N GLY A 66 8.63 -13.57 1.72
CA GLY A 66 8.39 -12.87 0.45
C GLY A 66 7.11 -12.03 0.39
N ALA A 67 6.35 -11.93 1.48
CA ALA A 67 5.26 -10.96 1.59
C ALA A 67 5.78 -9.55 1.87
N ASP A 68 6.79 -9.41 2.75
CA ASP A 68 7.50 -8.17 2.98
C ASP A 68 8.50 -7.91 1.86
N MET A 69 8.27 -6.86 1.08
CA MET A 69 9.12 -6.41 -0.03
C MET A 69 9.75 -5.04 0.26
N GLY A 70 9.69 -4.55 1.50
CA GLY A 70 10.21 -3.24 1.89
C GLY A 70 9.50 -2.07 1.21
N LEU A 71 8.27 -2.27 0.73
CA LEU A 71 7.45 -1.25 0.07
C LEU A 71 6.52 -0.59 1.09
N GLY A 72 6.32 0.73 0.94
CA GLY A 72 5.41 1.46 1.82
C GLY A 72 6.03 2.72 2.41
N CYS A 73 5.24 3.46 3.19
CA CYS A 73 5.65 4.70 3.84
C CYS A 73 5.16 4.83 5.29
N GLY A 74 4.62 3.75 5.85
CA GLY A 74 4.17 3.69 7.24
C GLY A 74 3.47 2.38 7.55
N ASN A 75 2.81 2.30 8.71
CA ASN A 75 2.02 1.16 9.16
C ASN A 75 0.54 1.57 9.30
N PRO A 76 -0.32 1.34 8.29
CA PRO A 76 -1.73 1.71 8.34
C PRO A 76 -2.50 0.90 9.38
N ARG A 77 -2.09 -0.32 9.69
CA ARG A 77 -2.75 -1.17 10.71
C ARG A 77 -2.64 -0.57 12.11
N ALA A 78 -1.49 0.04 12.44
CA ALA A 78 -1.29 0.66 13.76
C ALA A 78 -2.33 1.73 14.11
N ILE A 79 -2.98 2.30 13.09
CA ILE A 79 -4.02 3.33 13.21
C ILE A 79 -5.43 2.80 12.92
N ALA A 80 -5.55 1.66 12.24
CA ALA A 80 -6.82 1.12 11.78
C ALA A 80 -7.74 0.65 12.91
N SER A 81 -7.18 0.36 14.10
CA SER A 81 -7.92 -0.19 15.25
C SER A 81 -8.80 -1.37 14.85
N ILE A 82 -8.22 -2.32 14.12
CA ILE A 82 -8.89 -3.52 13.61
C ILE A 82 -9.44 -4.34 14.78
N LYS A 83 -10.64 -4.90 14.60
CA LYS A 83 -11.31 -5.72 15.62
C LYS A 83 -11.57 -7.12 15.10
N SER A 84 -11.57 -8.08 16.01
CA SER A 84 -11.95 -9.46 15.69
C SER A 84 -13.35 -9.51 15.03
N GLY A 85 -13.45 -10.27 13.93
CA GLY A 85 -14.68 -10.44 13.16
C GLY A 85 -14.94 -9.38 12.09
N GLU A 86 -14.12 -8.33 11.97
CA GLU A 86 -14.27 -7.30 10.94
C GLU A 86 -13.88 -7.82 9.54
N VAL A 87 -14.42 -7.19 8.52
CA VAL A 87 -14.01 -7.34 7.12
C VAL A 87 -13.11 -6.18 6.78
N VAL A 88 -11.84 -6.49 6.49
CA VAL A 88 -10.81 -5.52 6.10
C VAL A 88 -10.57 -5.57 4.60
N LEU A 89 -10.42 -4.42 3.96
CA LEU A 89 -10.01 -4.27 2.57
C LEU A 89 -8.64 -3.60 2.54
N ASP A 90 -7.68 -4.23 1.88
CA ASP A 90 -6.34 -3.71 1.65
C ASP A 90 -6.21 -3.24 0.20
N LEU A 91 -6.02 -1.94 0.00
CA LEU A 91 -5.86 -1.32 -1.31
C LEU A 91 -4.40 -1.30 -1.72
N GLY A 92 -4.07 -1.97 -2.83
CA GLY A 92 -2.70 -2.16 -3.29
C GLY A 92 -1.95 -3.15 -2.41
N SER A 93 -2.53 -4.32 -2.20
CA SER A 93 -2.04 -5.31 -1.24
C SER A 93 -0.66 -5.91 -1.58
N GLY A 94 -0.12 -5.68 -2.78
CA GLY A 94 1.17 -6.22 -3.21
C GLY A 94 1.28 -7.72 -2.97
N GLY A 95 2.36 -8.17 -2.32
CA GLY A 95 2.59 -9.56 -1.91
C GLY A 95 1.77 -10.03 -0.71
N GLY A 96 0.89 -9.16 -0.16
CA GLY A 96 -0.05 -9.48 0.91
C GLY A 96 0.41 -9.11 2.32
N PHE A 97 1.47 -8.34 2.49
CA PHE A 97 2.09 -8.08 3.80
C PHE A 97 1.10 -7.54 4.84
N ASP A 98 0.49 -6.38 4.60
CA ASP A 98 -0.50 -5.78 5.51
C ASP A 98 -1.78 -6.63 5.61
N ALA A 99 -2.18 -7.29 4.50
CA ALA A 99 -3.34 -8.19 4.49
C ALA A 99 -3.16 -9.40 5.42
N PHE A 100 -1.98 -10.03 5.46
CA PHE A 100 -1.72 -11.16 6.37
C PHE A 100 -1.72 -10.74 7.83
N LEU A 101 -1.12 -9.61 8.13
CA LEU A 101 -1.14 -9.06 9.48
C LEU A 101 -2.56 -8.71 9.94
N ALA A 102 -3.35 -8.07 9.06
CA ALA A 102 -4.76 -7.79 9.32
C ALA A 102 -5.60 -9.06 9.51
N ALA A 103 -5.28 -10.14 8.77
CA ALA A 103 -5.98 -11.42 8.87
C ALA A 103 -5.83 -12.08 10.25
N GLN A 104 -4.69 -11.89 10.89
CA GLN A 104 -4.47 -12.36 12.25
C GLN A 104 -5.29 -11.55 13.26
N GLU A 105 -5.36 -10.22 13.09
CA GLU A 105 -6.13 -9.35 13.97
C GLU A 105 -7.64 -9.60 13.89
N VAL A 106 -8.17 -9.80 12.67
CA VAL A 106 -9.62 -10.08 12.52
C VAL A 106 -9.98 -11.50 12.99
N GLY A 107 -9.03 -12.43 13.04
CA GLY A 107 -9.20 -13.80 13.48
C GLY A 107 -10.11 -14.63 12.57
N GLU A 108 -10.49 -15.83 13.04
CA GLU A 108 -11.24 -16.81 12.24
C GLU A 108 -12.63 -16.35 11.79
N ASN A 109 -13.27 -15.44 12.53
CA ASN A 109 -14.59 -14.91 12.22
C ASN A 109 -14.56 -13.66 11.33
N GLY A 110 -13.37 -13.09 11.10
CA GLY A 110 -13.14 -11.95 10.22
C GLY A 110 -12.63 -12.38 8.86
N ARG A 111 -12.48 -11.43 7.97
CA ARG A 111 -12.00 -11.67 6.61
C ARG A 111 -11.20 -10.49 6.09
N VAL A 112 -10.18 -10.77 5.29
CA VAL A 112 -9.40 -9.75 4.58
C VAL A 112 -9.53 -9.93 3.07
N ILE A 113 -9.69 -8.83 2.36
CA ILE A 113 -9.70 -8.77 0.90
C ILE A 113 -8.54 -7.88 0.48
N GLY A 114 -7.55 -8.43 -0.21
CA GLY A 114 -6.48 -7.66 -0.83
C GLY A 114 -6.78 -7.38 -2.30
N ILE A 115 -6.60 -6.14 -2.73
CA ILE A 115 -6.75 -5.72 -4.13
C ILE A 115 -5.41 -5.19 -4.63
N ASP A 116 -4.99 -5.67 -5.80
CA ASP A 116 -3.85 -5.12 -6.54
C ASP A 116 -4.11 -5.17 -8.04
N MET A 117 -3.60 -4.19 -8.78
CA MET A 117 -3.77 -4.15 -10.24
C MET A 117 -2.70 -4.93 -10.99
N THR A 118 -1.65 -5.42 -10.29
CA THR A 118 -0.50 -6.11 -10.87
C THR A 118 -0.69 -7.62 -10.78
N PRO A 119 -0.85 -8.35 -11.92
CA PRO A 119 -1.07 -9.80 -11.88
C PRO A 119 0.02 -10.59 -11.16
N ALA A 120 1.29 -10.17 -11.30
CA ALA A 120 2.42 -10.81 -10.62
C ALA A 120 2.31 -10.68 -9.10
N MET A 121 1.91 -9.50 -8.57
CA MET A 121 1.66 -9.29 -7.14
C MET A 121 0.55 -10.18 -6.62
N ILE A 122 -0.59 -10.24 -7.32
CA ILE A 122 -1.72 -11.11 -6.95
C ILE A 122 -1.33 -12.58 -6.94
N SER A 123 -0.55 -13.03 -7.94
CA SER A 123 -0.06 -14.41 -7.97
C SER A 123 0.83 -14.71 -6.77
N LYS A 124 1.75 -13.80 -6.44
CA LYS A 124 2.63 -13.88 -5.28
C LYS A 124 1.83 -13.93 -3.97
N ALA A 125 0.90 -13.00 -3.77
CA ALA A 125 0.06 -12.94 -2.58
C ALA A 125 -0.77 -14.23 -2.37
N ARG A 126 -1.34 -14.79 -3.44
CA ARG A 126 -2.08 -16.06 -3.39
C ARG A 126 -1.18 -17.24 -3.04
N ASN A 127 0.01 -17.32 -3.63
CA ASN A 127 1.00 -18.35 -3.29
C ASN A 127 1.44 -18.24 -1.82
N ASN A 128 1.65 -17.03 -1.32
CA ASN A 128 1.99 -16.77 0.07
C ASN A 128 0.85 -17.21 1.01
N ALA A 129 -0.41 -16.90 0.68
CA ALA A 129 -1.57 -17.33 1.45
C ALA A 129 -1.71 -18.84 1.51
N GLU A 130 -1.51 -19.54 0.39
CA GLU A 130 -1.57 -21.00 0.31
C GLU A 130 -0.45 -21.66 1.15
N LYS A 131 0.79 -21.21 0.98
CA LYS A 131 1.95 -21.73 1.74
C LYS A 131 1.79 -21.58 3.25
N ALA A 132 1.29 -20.43 3.69
CA ALA A 132 1.10 -20.14 5.12
C ALA A 132 -0.29 -20.53 5.65
N GLN A 133 -1.12 -21.16 4.82
CA GLN A 133 -2.45 -21.67 5.19
C GLN A 133 -3.43 -20.61 5.72
N PHE A 134 -3.36 -19.38 5.24
CA PHE A 134 -4.35 -18.35 5.55
C PHE A 134 -5.67 -18.66 4.84
N SER A 135 -6.72 -19.00 5.60
CA SER A 135 -8.06 -19.32 5.07
C SER A 135 -9.01 -18.12 5.05
N ASN A 136 -8.68 -17.06 5.78
CA ASN A 136 -9.51 -15.86 5.93
C ASN A 136 -9.02 -14.65 5.10
N VAL A 137 -8.13 -14.88 4.13
CA VAL A 137 -7.63 -13.86 3.19
C VAL A 137 -7.95 -14.25 1.77
N GLU A 138 -8.39 -13.29 0.98
CA GLU A 138 -8.57 -13.48 -0.46
C GLU A 138 -7.93 -12.32 -1.24
N PHE A 139 -7.30 -12.61 -2.38
CA PHE A 139 -6.66 -11.61 -3.23
C PHE A 139 -7.35 -11.53 -4.60
N ARG A 140 -7.75 -10.31 -4.99
CA ARG A 140 -8.46 -10.01 -6.24
C ARG A 140 -7.65 -9.07 -7.11
N LEU A 141 -7.53 -9.41 -8.39
CA LEU A 141 -6.98 -8.50 -9.39
C LEU A 141 -7.99 -7.37 -9.66
N GLY A 142 -7.56 -6.12 -9.52
CA GLY A 142 -8.42 -4.97 -9.76
C GLY A 142 -7.71 -3.65 -9.59
N GLU A 143 -8.28 -2.60 -10.18
CA GLU A 143 -7.84 -1.22 -10.00
C GLU A 143 -8.59 -0.60 -8.80
N ILE A 144 -7.91 0.22 -8.02
CA ILE A 144 -8.50 0.84 -6.82
C ILE A 144 -9.59 1.87 -7.17
N GLU A 145 -9.62 2.36 -8.40
CA GLU A 145 -10.67 3.22 -8.95
C GLU A 145 -11.96 2.45 -9.33
N TYR A 146 -11.90 1.10 -9.36
CA TYR A 146 -13.02 0.22 -9.74
C TYR A 146 -12.96 -1.07 -8.93
N LEU A 147 -13.27 -0.96 -7.64
CA LEU A 147 -13.11 -2.06 -6.69
C LEU A 147 -14.03 -3.25 -7.00
N PRO A 148 -13.48 -4.47 -7.23
CA PRO A 148 -14.27 -5.68 -7.40
C PRO A 148 -14.83 -6.19 -6.05
N VAL A 149 -15.52 -5.31 -5.33
CA VAL A 149 -16.06 -5.50 -3.98
C VAL A 149 -17.48 -4.94 -3.95
N ALA A 150 -18.39 -5.65 -3.29
CA ALA A 150 -19.79 -5.23 -3.17
C ALA A 150 -19.94 -3.98 -2.29
N ASP A 151 -21.07 -3.28 -2.46
CA ASP A 151 -21.40 -2.10 -1.66
C ASP A 151 -21.62 -2.48 -0.19
N ASN A 152 -21.21 -1.59 0.72
CA ASN A 152 -21.51 -1.68 2.16
C ASN A 152 -21.15 -3.05 2.79
N CYS A 153 -20.00 -3.63 2.44
CA CYS A 153 -19.60 -4.93 2.95
C CYS A 153 -18.26 -4.94 3.73
N VAL A 154 -17.55 -3.81 3.78
CA VAL A 154 -16.24 -3.65 4.42
C VAL A 154 -16.37 -2.79 5.67
N ASP A 155 -15.72 -3.21 6.76
CA ASP A 155 -15.68 -2.45 8.02
C ASP A 155 -14.51 -1.48 8.06
N VAL A 156 -13.36 -1.89 7.52
CA VAL A 156 -12.12 -1.12 7.55
C VAL A 156 -11.44 -1.18 6.18
N ILE A 157 -10.96 -0.05 5.70
CA ILE A 157 -10.05 0.01 4.56
C ILE A 157 -8.67 0.42 5.07
N ILE A 158 -7.65 -0.35 4.72
CA ILE A 158 -6.25 0.00 4.88
C ILE A 158 -5.59 0.22 3.52
N SER A 159 -4.54 1.04 3.48
CA SER A 159 -3.71 1.23 2.29
C SER A 159 -2.34 1.77 2.69
N ASN A 160 -1.29 1.33 1.99
CA ASN A 160 0.08 1.75 2.24
C ASN A 160 0.75 2.19 0.95
N CYS A 161 0.91 3.52 0.78
CA CYS A 161 1.64 4.14 -0.34
C CYS A 161 1.10 3.80 -1.75
N VAL A 162 -0.22 3.79 -1.93
CA VAL A 162 -0.87 3.37 -3.19
C VAL A 162 -1.76 4.44 -3.80
N ILE A 163 -2.39 5.29 -2.99
CA ILE A 163 -3.36 6.27 -3.48
C ILE A 163 -2.72 7.25 -4.48
N ASN A 164 -1.44 7.59 -4.28
CA ASN A 164 -0.70 8.49 -5.15
C ASN A 164 -0.36 7.90 -6.53
N LEU A 165 -0.42 6.57 -6.67
CA LEU A 165 -0.23 5.89 -7.95
C LEU A 165 -1.47 6.01 -8.86
N SER A 166 -2.63 6.31 -8.27
CA SER A 166 -3.87 6.45 -9.01
C SER A 166 -3.94 7.79 -9.77
N PRO A 167 -4.31 7.75 -11.05
CA PRO A 167 -4.60 8.96 -11.82
C PRO A 167 -5.94 9.63 -11.47
N ASP A 168 -6.81 8.98 -10.67
CA ASP A 168 -8.14 9.50 -10.30
C ASP A 168 -8.47 9.20 -8.82
N LYS A 169 -7.83 9.95 -7.92
CA LYS A 169 -8.05 9.82 -6.48
C LYS A 169 -9.50 10.07 -6.05
N ALA A 170 -10.18 10.98 -6.73
CA ALA A 170 -11.59 11.25 -6.46
C ALA A 170 -12.44 9.99 -6.71
N ARG A 171 -12.11 9.22 -7.73
CA ARG A 171 -12.77 7.94 -7.99
C ARG A 171 -12.40 6.90 -6.94
N VAL A 172 -11.13 6.83 -6.53
CA VAL A 172 -10.69 5.90 -5.46
C VAL A 172 -11.49 6.13 -4.19
N PHE A 173 -11.62 7.37 -3.72
CA PHE A 173 -12.35 7.64 -2.48
C PHE A 173 -13.86 7.44 -2.61
N ARG A 174 -14.45 7.68 -3.79
CA ARG A 174 -15.86 7.30 -4.03
C ARG A 174 -16.08 5.79 -3.96
N GLU A 175 -15.17 5.00 -4.54
CA GLU A 175 -15.21 3.53 -4.45
C GLU A 175 -14.98 3.04 -3.01
N ALA A 176 -14.01 3.62 -2.30
CA ALA A 176 -13.79 3.34 -0.89
C ALA A 176 -15.04 3.62 -0.04
N TYR A 177 -15.69 4.76 -0.27
CA TYR A 177 -16.95 5.10 0.40
C TYR A 177 -18.08 4.13 0.04
N ARG A 178 -18.18 3.73 -1.23
CA ARG A 178 -19.21 2.77 -1.70
C ARG A 178 -19.12 1.43 -0.98
N VAL A 179 -17.92 0.87 -0.87
CA VAL A 179 -17.72 -0.48 -0.30
C VAL A 179 -17.75 -0.52 1.22
N LEU A 180 -17.41 0.60 1.90
CA LEU A 180 -17.50 0.70 3.36
C LEU A 180 -18.95 0.59 3.84
N LYS A 181 -19.16 -0.11 4.94
CA LYS A 181 -20.40 -0.08 5.72
C LYS A 181 -20.59 1.29 6.38
N THR A 182 -21.84 1.64 6.71
CA THR A 182 -22.09 2.79 7.60
C THR A 182 -21.39 2.56 8.95
N GLY A 183 -20.62 3.56 9.39
CA GLY A 183 -19.74 3.45 10.56
C GLY A 183 -18.39 2.76 10.28
N GLY A 184 -18.12 2.39 9.04
CA GLY A 184 -16.79 1.92 8.59
C GLY A 184 -15.78 3.06 8.52
N ARG A 185 -14.48 2.70 8.42
CA ARG A 185 -13.39 3.68 8.50
C ARG A 185 -12.28 3.42 7.50
N LEU A 186 -11.56 4.50 7.16
CA LEU A 186 -10.28 4.48 6.44
C LEU A 186 -9.12 4.61 7.41
N ALA A 187 -8.04 3.88 7.14
CA ALA A 187 -6.74 4.00 7.79
C ALA A 187 -5.64 3.84 6.73
N ILE A 188 -5.11 4.95 6.27
CA ILE A 188 -4.17 5.00 5.16
C ILE A 188 -2.84 5.60 5.63
N SER A 189 -1.73 4.98 5.24
CA SER A 189 -0.40 5.59 5.26
C SER A 189 -0.02 5.92 3.82
N ASP A 190 0.17 7.19 3.50
CA ASP A 190 0.58 7.61 2.15
C ASP A 190 1.40 8.91 2.23
N VAL A 191 1.97 9.31 1.11
CA VAL A 191 2.78 10.53 1.00
C VAL A 191 1.89 11.70 0.63
N VAL A 192 2.10 12.84 1.27
CA VAL A 192 1.43 14.11 0.96
C VAL A 192 2.43 15.17 0.55
N ALA A 193 2.02 16.07 -0.32
CA ALA A 193 2.80 17.24 -0.67
C ALA A 193 2.71 18.27 0.47
N SER A 194 3.85 18.62 1.06
CA SER A 194 3.96 19.68 2.07
C SER A 194 3.91 21.08 1.45
N ILE A 195 4.37 21.19 0.21
CA ILE A 195 4.31 22.35 -0.66
C ILE A 195 4.07 21.88 -2.10
N ASP A 196 3.71 22.77 -3.01
CA ASP A 196 3.54 22.44 -4.42
C ASP A 196 4.81 21.84 -5.03
N LEU A 197 4.65 20.66 -5.67
CA LEU A 197 5.77 20.02 -6.37
C LEU A 197 6.14 20.86 -7.61
N PRO A 198 7.46 21.11 -7.83
CA PRO A 198 7.96 21.66 -9.07
C PRO A 198 7.57 20.79 -10.28
N GLU A 199 7.44 21.40 -11.44
CA GLU A 199 6.97 20.72 -12.64
C GLU A 199 7.86 19.53 -13.07
N ASN A 200 9.17 19.64 -12.87
CA ASN A 200 10.11 18.56 -13.14
C ASN A 200 9.91 17.34 -12.24
N LEU A 201 9.58 17.51 -10.95
CA LEU A 201 9.28 16.41 -10.04
C LEU A 201 7.86 15.86 -10.28
N ARG A 202 6.90 16.73 -10.60
CA ARG A 202 5.51 16.35 -10.89
C ARG A 202 5.36 15.49 -12.14
N ASN A 203 6.22 15.70 -13.15
CA ASN A 203 6.17 14.99 -14.42
C ASN A 203 7.20 13.85 -14.54
N ASP A 204 7.93 13.54 -13.49
CA ASP A 204 8.94 12.46 -13.49
C ASP A 204 8.25 11.09 -13.36
N PRO A 205 8.40 10.20 -14.37
CA PRO A 205 7.75 8.88 -14.34
C PRO A 205 8.30 7.94 -13.27
N TYR A 206 9.58 8.05 -12.92
CA TYR A 206 10.21 7.26 -11.87
C TYR A 206 9.65 7.67 -10.50
N LEU A 207 9.63 8.97 -10.22
CA LEU A 207 9.07 9.53 -9.00
C LEU A 207 7.56 9.25 -8.86
N HIS A 208 6.84 9.07 -9.98
CA HIS A 208 5.45 8.65 -9.91
C HIS A 208 5.32 7.23 -9.37
N SER A 209 6.12 6.28 -9.86
CA SER A 209 6.14 4.90 -9.34
C SER A 209 6.65 4.81 -7.89
N ALA A 210 7.39 5.83 -7.43
CA ALA A 210 7.79 6.00 -6.04
C ALA A 210 6.79 6.80 -5.18
N CYS A 211 5.53 6.95 -5.62
CA CYS A 211 4.46 7.68 -4.92
C CYS A 211 4.68 9.20 -4.72
N VAL A 212 5.74 9.78 -5.28
CA VAL A 212 6.11 11.19 -5.08
C VAL A 212 5.35 12.12 -6.04
N SER A 213 5.46 11.90 -7.37
CA SER A 213 4.88 12.80 -8.38
C SER A 213 3.36 12.91 -8.31
N GLY A 214 2.71 11.89 -7.77
CA GLY A 214 1.26 11.88 -7.57
C GLY A 214 0.81 12.47 -6.24
N ALA A 215 1.73 12.90 -5.35
CA ALA A 215 1.35 13.40 -4.04
C ALA A 215 0.43 14.62 -4.14
N SER A 216 -0.68 14.58 -3.41
CA SER A 216 -1.61 15.71 -3.25
C SER A 216 -1.30 16.48 -1.99
N THR A 217 -1.64 17.76 -1.96
CA THR A 217 -1.62 18.55 -0.74
C THR A 217 -2.65 18.05 0.26
N ILE A 218 -2.48 18.41 1.54
CA ILE A 218 -3.44 18.05 2.60
C ILE A 218 -4.83 18.62 2.28
N ASP A 219 -4.90 19.87 1.82
CA ASP A 219 -6.16 20.55 1.49
C ASP A 219 -6.89 19.87 0.31
N GLU A 220 -6.15 19.45 -0.72
CA GLU A 220 -6.72 18.68 -1.84
C GLU A 220 -7.29 17.33 -1.37
N LEU A 221 -6.55 16.59 -0.56
CA LEU A 221 -7.01 15.29 -0.02
C LEU A 221 -8.23 15.46 0.87
N GLN A 222 -8.23 16.50 1.73
CA GLN A 222 -9.35 16.80 2.61
C GLN A 222 -10.62 17.13 1.82
N SER A 223 -10.48 17.92 0.74
CA SER A 223 -11.59 18.23 -0.15
C SER A 223 -12.13 16.99 -0.86
N VAL A 224 -11.27 16.18 -1.43
CA VAL A 224 -11.66 14.96 -2.16
C VAL A 224 -12.33 13.92 -1.26
N LEU A 225 -11.84 13.75 -0.02
CA LEU A 225 -12.47 12.87 0.98
C LEU A 225 -13.86 13.38 1.38
N ALA A 226 -13.99 14.69 1.65
CA ALA A 226 -15.28 15.31 1.99
C ALA A 226 -16.29 15.20 0.84
N GLU A 227 -15.87 15.44 -0.41
CA GLU A 227 -16.70 15.28 -1.61
C GLU A 227 -17.15 13.83 -1.83
N ALA A 228 -16.35 12.84 -1.42
CA ALA A 228 -16.73 11.43 -1.47
C ALA A 228 -17.76 11.05 -0.39
N GLY A 229 -17.98 11.90 0.62
CA GLY A 229 -18.95 11.71 1.70
C GLY A 229 -18.35 11.34 3.06
N PHE A 230 -17.03 11.29 3.18
CA PHE A 230 -16.36 10.98 4.45
C PHE A 230 -16.50 12.10 5.47
N SER A 231 -16.57 11.71 6.74
CA SER A 231 -16.58 12.58 7.93
C SER A 231 -15.36 12.26 8.82
N ASP A 232 -15.16 13.07 9.87
CA ASP A 232 -14.06 12.90 10.83
C ASP A 232 -12.67 12.78 10.19
N ILE A 233 -12.47 13.50 9.08
CA ILE A 233 -11.24 13.45 8.29
C ILE A 233 -10.07 14.01 9.11
N ARG A 234 -9.03 13.21 9.28
CA ARG A 234 -7.77 13.58 9.94
C ARG A 234 -6.61 13.21 9.04
N ILE A 235 -5.77 14.19 8.74
CA ILE A 235 -4.54 14.00 7.96
C ILE A 235 -3.38 14.49 8.82
N GLN A 236 -2.53 13.57 9.27
CA GLN A 236 -1.44 13.86 10.18
C GLN A 236 -0.10 13.61 9.49
N PRO A 237 0.61 14.65 9.06
CA PRO A 237 1.95 14.51 8.48
C PRO A 237 2.95 14.08 9.55
N LYS A 238 3.99 13.32 9.12
CA LYS A 238 5.07 12.79 9.94
C LYS A 238 6.39 13.37 9.45
N ASP A 239 6.86 14.46 10.09
CA ASP A 239 8.08 15.16 9.66
C ASP A 239 9.32 14.28 9.68
N GLU A 240 9.39 13.32 10.60
CA GLU A 240 10.48 12.34 10.69
C GLU A 240 10.62 11.46 9.42
N SER A 241 9.58 11.36 8.62
CA SER A 241 9.59 10.58 7.38
C SER A 241 10.54 11.12 6.32
N ARG A 242 10.90 12.40 6.37
CA ARG A 242 11.87 13.02 5.45
C ARG A 242 13.21 12.30 5.47
N GLU A 243 13.57 11.70 6.62
CA GLU A 243 14.83 10.97 6.76
C GLU A 243 14.92 9.70 5.89
N PHE A 244 13.82 9.02 5.63
CA PHE A 244 13.83 7.87 4.74
C PHE A 244 13.37 8.21 3.31
N ILE A 245 12.52 9.24 3.14
CA ILE A 245 12.07 9.68 1.80
C ILE A 245 13.24 10.16 0.94
N LYS A 246 14.28 10.80 1.51
CA LYS A 246 15.48 11.21 0.77
C LYS A 246 16.20 10.05 0.09
N ASP A 247 16.04 8.82 0.63
CA ASP A 247 16.68 7.62 0.10
C ASP A 247 15.91 7.04 -1.11
N TRP A 248 14.65 7.48 -1.37
CA TRP A 248 13.86 7.04 -2.51
C TRP A 248 14.35 7.60 -3.85
N ALA A 249 14.90 8.80 -3.84
CA ALA A 249 15.47 9.45 -5.02
C ALA A 249 16.66 10.32 -4.62
N PRO A 250 17.82 9.72 -4.32
CA PRO A 250 18.98 10.43 -3.80
C PRO A 250 19.41 11.59 -4.70
N GLY A 251 19.58 12.77 -4.10
CA GLY A 251 20.01 13.99 -4.80
C GLY A 251 18.91 14.74 -5.56
N SER A 252 17.66 14.28 -5.54
CA SER A 252 16.52 14.97 -6.16
C SER A 252 15.91 16.06 -5.27
N GLY A 253 16.13 16.00 -3.95
CA GLY A 253 15.55 16.90 -2.96
C GLY A 253 14.06 16.67 -2.72
N VAL A 254 13.53 15.49 -3.04
CA VAL A 254 12.09 15.17 -2.87
C VAL A 254 11.61 15.31 -1.44
N GLU A 255 12.47 15.08 -0.46
CA GLU A 255 12.23 15.22 0.97
C GLU A 255 11.84 16.64 1.39
N ASP A 256 12.16 17.66 0.60
CA ASP A 256 11.74 19.03 0.84
C ASP A 256 10.27 19.28 0.47
N TYR A 257 9.72 18.47 -0.43
CA TYR A 257 8.40 18.67 -1.04
C TYR A 257 7.33 17.71 -0.50
N VAL A 258 7.73 16.50 -0.09
CA VAL A 258 6.78 15.47 0.35
C VAL A 258 7.14 14.89 1.70
N ILE A 259 6.11 14.47 2.42
CA ILE A 259 6.24 13.77 3.70
C ILE A 259 5.21 12.65 3.79
N ALA A 260 5.49 11.61 4.56
CA ALA A 260 4.50 10.59 4.87
C ALA A 260 3.41 11.18 5.79
N ALA A 261 2.19 10.71 5.65
CA ALA A 261 1.08 11.10 6.47
C ALA A 261 0.18 9.91 6.82
N VAL A 262 -0.44 10.00 7.97
CA VAL A 262 -1.57 9.17 8.37
C VAL A 262 -2.85 9.86 7.93
N ILE A 263 -3.73 9.14 7.24
CA ILE A 263 -5.02 9.62 6.75
C ILE A 263 -6.11 8.73 7.32
N GLU A 264 -6.97 9.29 8.13
CA GLU A 264 -8.12 8.62 8.74
C GLU A 264 -9.41 9.35 8.34
N ALA A 265 -10.47 8.58 8.12
CA ALA A 265 -11.81 9.13 7.89
C ALA A 265 -12.89 8.09 8.19
N ALA A 266 -14.11 8.53 8.47
CA ALA A 266 -15.26 7.67 8.76
C ALA A 266 -16.39 7.84 7.72
N LYS A 267 -17.12 6.74 7.45
CA LYS A 267 -18.34 6.75 6.64
C LYS A 267 -19.58 6.89 7.49
#